data_68299e93a3c5277769cc866a2c49313b
#
_entry.id   68299e93a3c5277769cc866a2c49313b
#
_cell.length_a   1.000
_cell.length_b   1.000
_cell.length_c   1.000
_cell.angle_alpha   90.00
_cell.angle_beta   90.00
_cell.angle_gamma   90.00
#
_symmetry.space_group_name_H-M   'P 1'
#
loop_
_entity.id
_entity.type
_entity.pdbx_description
1 polymer ?
#
loop_
_entity_poly.entity_id
_entity_poly.type
_entity_poly.pdbx_seq_one_letter_code
_entity_poly.pdbx_strand_id
1 'polypeptide(L)'
;KKYISVFTIMIMFFFFFCSNQNTSSTPTSNENNTQSNSVTKLDEGVWPANEYTEGLPVAPGTVAWATLDTEHENCNINLTGISENDYNEYMELLNQEGFSVIENVSEEIEGENYVSIGTLLSNDEKWLSISYIPNSLTIYISFDNN
;
A
#
# COMPACT_ATOMS: atom_id res chain seq x y z
N LYS A 1 2.82 -5.51 -30.29
CA LYS A 1 2.42 -4.49 -29.29
C LYS A 1 3.01 -4.95 -27.98
N LYS A 2 4.07 -4.27 -27.55
CA LYS A 2 4.81 -4.61 -26.33
C LYS A 2 4.17 -3.82 -25.20
N TYR A 3 3.33 -4.44 -24.40
CA TYR A 3 3.00 -3.94 -23.08
C TYR A 3 4.18 -4.30 -22.17
N ILE A 4 5.03 -3.33 -21.90
CA ILE A 4 6.01 -3.45 -20.82
C ILE A 4 5.16 -3.32 -19.56
N SER A 5 5.07 -4.41 -18.79
CA SER A 5 4.33 -4.46 -17.54
C SER A 5 4.79 -3.33 -16.63
N VAL A 6 3.88 -2.42 -16.34
CA VAL A 6 4.12 -1.29 -15.42
C VAL A 6 4.47 -1.81 -14.02
N PHE A 7 4.10 -3.05 -13.72
CA PHE A 7 4.34 -3.72 -12.45
C PHE A 7 5.82 -4.00 -12.19
N THR A 8 6.61 -4.30 -13.22
CA THR A 8 8.05 -4.56 -13.08
C THR A 8 8.82 -3.32 -12.58
N ILE A 9 8.29 -2.12 -12.83
CA ILE A 9 8.91 -0.88 -12.38
C ILE A 9 8.54 -0.57 -10.93
N MET A 10 7.36 -0.99 -10.46
CA MET A 10 6.88 -0.69 -9.11
C MET A 10 7.55 -1.55 -8.03
N ILE A 11 7.91 -2.80 -8.35
CA ILE A 11 8.58 -3.71 -7.39
C ILE A 11 10.01 -3.23 -7.07
N MET A 12 10.70 -2.52 -7.97
CA MET A 12 12.06 -2.01 -7.72
C MET A 12 12.12 -0.86 -6.71
N PHE A 13 11.01 -0.19 -6.38
CA PHE A 13 11.02 0.92 -5.43
C PHE A 13 10.90 0.50 -3.95
N PHE A 14 10.52 -0.75 -3.66
CA PHE A 14 10.33 -1.20 -2.28
C PHE A 14 11.62 -1.62 -1.54
N PHE A 15 12.75 -1.82 -2.25
CA PHE A 15 13.98 -2.33 -1.62
C PHE A 15 14.99 -1.28 -1.16
N PHE A 16 14.70 0.04 -1.25
CA PHE A 16 15.68 1.08 -0.94
C PHE A 16 15.49 1.83 0.38
N PHE A 17 14.72 1.29 1.34
CA PHE A 17 14.61 1.93 2.66
C PHE A 17 15.09 1.01 3.79
N CYS A 18 16.37 0.67 3.78
CA CYS A 18 17.07 0.25 4.99
C CYS A 18 18.51 0.72 4.95
N SER A 19 18.82 1.66 5.77
CA SER A 19 20.08 2.00 6.41
C SER A 19 20.39 3.50 6.38
N ASN A 20 20.21 4.16 7.51
CA ASN A 20 21.32 4.93 8.07
C ASN A 20 21.17 5.18 9.56
N GLN A 21 22.16 4.69 10.32
CA GLN A 21 22.37 4.97 11.74
C GLN A 21 23.13 6.27 11.90
N ASN A 22 22.70 7.04 12.91
CA ASN A 22 23.43 7.94 13.81
C ASN A 22 24.79 8.53 13.41
N THR A 23 24.86 9.87 13.47
CA THR A 23 25.85 10.52 14.35
C THR A 23 25.38 11.94 14.77
N SER A 24 25.51 12.19 16.06
CA SER A 24 25.29 13.43 16.81
C SER A 24 26.22 14.57 16.35
N SER A 25 25.69 15.79 16.23
CA SER A 25 26.29 17.02 16.75
C SER A 25 25.41 18.27 16.58
N THR A 26 25.38 19.07 17.58
CA THR A 26 24.61 20.22 18.03
C THR A 26 24.79 21.51 17.18
N PRO A 27 24.09 22.62 17.49
CA PRO A 27 23.17 23.31 16.55
C PRO A 27 23.73 24.64 16.04
N THR A 28 23.22 25.16 14.95
CA THR A 28 23.15 26.61 14.71
C THR A 28 22.14 26.97 13.63
N SER A 29 21.16 27.77 14.06
CA SER A 29 20.39 28.81 13.35
C SER A 29 19.64 28.51 12.05
N ASN A 30 18.30 28.63 12.15
CA ASN A 30 17.37 29.31 11.26
C ASN A 30 17.60 29.22 9.74
N GLU A 31 16.91 28.28 9.13
CA GLU A 31 16.22 28.57 7.88
C GLU A 31 14.80 27.96 7.99
N ASN A 32 13.79 28.83 7.87
CA ASN A 32 12.40 28.43 7.69
C ASN A 32 12.28 27.70 6.35
N ASN A 33 12.61 26.41 6.35
CA ASN A 33 12.21 25.52 5.29
C ASN A 33 10.87 24.93 5.74
N THR A 34 9.77 25.59 5.38
CA THR A 34 8.42 25.02 5.45
C THR A 34 8.37 23.96 4.35
N GLN A 35 9.00 22.82 4.61
CA GLN A 35 8.77 21.60 3.84
C GLN A 35 7.36 21.16 4.23
N SER A 36 6.40 21.48 3.35
CA SER A 36 5.06 20.93 3.42
C SER A 36 5.22 19.42 3.36
N ASN A 37 5.10 18.74 4.50
CA ASN A 37 5.01 17.30 4.51
C ASN A 37 3.64 16.95 3.93
N SER A 38 3.60 16.62 2.63
CA SER A 38 2.40 16.15 1.94
C SER A 38 1.91 14.81 2.50
N VAL A 39 2.80 14.07 3.17
CA VAL A 39 2.50 12.76 3.74
C VAL A 39 2.14 12.89 5.22
N THR A 40 0.92 12.48 5.55
CA THR A 40 0.41 12.43 6.93
C THR A 40 0.35 10.98 7.40
N LYS A 41 0.94 10.69 8.56
CA LYS A 41 0.76 9.39 9.23
C LYS A 41 -0.62 9.36 9.90
N LEU A 42 -1.37 8.28 9.67
CA LEU A 42 -2.68 8.04 10.27
C LEU A 42 -2.56 7.14 11.51
N ASP A 43 -3.64 7.05 12.29
CA ASP A 43 -3.65 6.31 13.56
C ASP A 43 -3.44 4.80 13.35
N GLU A 44 -2.53 4.22 14.14
CA GLU A 44 -2.30 2.78 14.18
C GLU A 44 -3.48 2.05 14.84
N GLY A 45 -3.73 0.82 14.39
CA GLY A 45 -4.82 -0.01 14.91
C GLY A 45 -6.22 0.39 14.46
N VAL A 46 -6.36 1.47 13.69
CA VAL A 46 -7.65 1.99 13.21
C VAL A 46 -7.68 1.99 11.69
N TRP A 47 -8.72 1.40 11.11
CA TRP A 47 -8.96 1.51 9.68
C TRP A 47 -9.18 2.98 9.31
N PRO A 48 -8.42 3.55 8.37
CA PRO A 48 -8.56 4.96 8.01
C PRO A 48 -9.95 5.26 7.45
N ALA A 49 -10.55 6.37 7.91
CA ALA A 49 -11.81 6.89 7.39
C ALA A 49 -11.53 8.17 6.61
N ASN A 50 -11.32 8.05 5.30
CA ASN A 50 -11.06 9.16 4.39
C ASN A 50 -11.65 8.86 2.99
N GLU A 51 -11.53 9.79 2.07
CA GLU A 51 -12.07 9.67 0.71
C GLU A 51 -11.52 8.47 -0.08
N TYR A 52 -10.27 8.04 0.20
CA TYR A 52 -9.67 6.87 -0.48
C TYR A 52 -10.28 5.56 0.00
N THR A 53 -10.61 5.47 1.29
CA THR A 53 -11.18 4.25 1.90
C THR A 53 -12.70 4.21 1.88
N GLU A 54 -13.35 5.33 1.53
CA GLU A 54 -14.80 5.36 1.35
C GLU A 54 -15.25 4.36 0.28
N GLY A 55 -16.25 3.54 0.61
CA GLY A 55 -16.74 2.47 -0.26
C GLY A 55 -15.86 1.21 -0.31
N LEU A 56 -14.76 1.15 0.44
CA LEU A 56 -13.99 -0.08 0.61
C LEU A 56 -14.46 -0.86 1.84
N PRO A 57 -14.55 -2.19 1.75
CA PRO A 57 -14.73 -3.02 2.93
C PRO A 57 -13.51 -2.88 3.85
N VAL A 58 -13.75 -2.95 5.16
CA VAL A 58 -12.65 -2.97 6.14
C VAL A 58 -11.88 -4.27 5.96
N ALA A 59 -10.57 -4.16 5.68
CA ALA A 59 -9.73 -5.33 5.55
C ALA A 59 -9.54 -6.03 6.91
N PRO A 60 -9.41 -7.36 6.93
CA PRO A 60 -9.14 -8.10 8.15
C PRO A 60 -7.76 -7.76 8.72
N GLY A 61 -7.52 -8.13 9.99
CA GLY A 61 -6.26 -7.91 10.68
C GLY A 61 -6.17 -6.57 11.42
N THR A 62 -4.95 -6.17 11.74
CA THR A 62 -4.66 -4.95 12.50
C THR A 62 -3.86 -3.98 11.65
N VAL A 63 -4.30 -2.74 11.56
CA VAL A 63 -3.54 -1.68 10.88
C VAL A 63 -2.24 -1.44 11.64
N ALA A 64 -1.12 -1.82 11.03
CA ALA A 64 0.21 -1.58 11.58
C ALA A 64 0.66 -0.14 11.33
N TRP A 65 0.37 0.38 10.15
CA TRP A 65 0.54 1.79 9.79
C TRP A 65 -0.34 2.16 8.60
N ALA A 66 -0.66 3.44 8.50
CA ALA A 66 -1.29 4.01 7.33
C ALA A 66 -0.77 5.42 7.07
N THR A 67 -0.75 5.83 5.82
CA THR A 67 -0.33 7.17 5.39
C THR A 67 -1.26 7.73 4.33
N LEU A 68 -1.47 9.03 4.39
CA LEU A 68 -2.17 9.82 3.38
C LEU A 68 -1.17 10.77 2.73
N ASP A 69 -0.99 10.66 1.41
CA ASP A 69 -0.18 11.57 0.61
C ASP A 69 -1.08 12.44 -0.26
N THR A 70 -1.21 13.70 0.13
CA THR A 70 -2.08 14.66 -0.56
C THR A 70 -1.44 15.27 -1.80
N GLU A 71 -0.12 15.17 -1.96
CA GLU A 71 0.59 15.64 -3.16
C GLU A 71 0.48 14.63 -4.31
N HIS A 72 0.58 13.33 -3.97
CA HIS A 72 0.51 12.25 -4.94
C HIS A 72 -0.87 11.56 -4.94
N GLU A 73 -1.84 12.12 -4.24
CA GLU A 73 -3.24 11.69 -4.24
C GLU A 73 -3.41 10.18 -3.96
N ASN A 74 -2.82 9.70 -2.85
CA ASN A 74 -2.92 8.30 -2.49
C ASN A 74 -3.03 8.07 -0.97
N CYS A 75 -3.53 6.89 -0.63
CA CYS A 75 -3.53 6.36 0.73
C CYS A 75 -2.87 4.98 0.73
N ASN A 76 -1.93 4.77 1.64
CA ASN A 76 -1.28 3.49 1.87
C ASN A 76 -1.66 2.92 3.23
N ILE A 77 -1.99 1.64 3.28
CA ILE A 77 -2.37 0.94 4.51
C ILE A 77 -1.60 -0.38 4.55
N ASN A 78 -0.93 -0.63 5.66
CA ASN A 78 -0.34 -1.93 5.95
C ASN A 78 -1.04 -2.58 7.15
N LEU A 79 -1.41 -3.83 6.98
CA LEU A 79 -2.07 -4.64 7.99
C LEU A 79 -1.22 -5.86 8.33
N THR A 80 -1.33 -6.30 9.58
CA THR A 80 -0.70 -7.53 10.09
C THR A 80 -1.75 -8.48 10.65
N GLY A 81 -1.37 -9.75 10.84
CA GLY A 81 -2.28 -10.78 11.31
C GLY A 81 -3.21 -11.33 10.22
N ILE A 82 -2.77 -11.28 8.96
CA ILE A 82 -3.54 -11.71 7.79
C ILE A 82 -3.12 -13.12 7.38
N SER A 83 -4.05 -14.06 7.41
CA SER A 83 -3.88 -15.37 6.78
C SER A 83 -4.19 -15.32 5.28
N GLU A 84 -3.81 -16.36 4.55
CA GLU A 84 -4.17 -16.50 3.13
C GLU A 84 -5.70 -16.57 2.93
N ASN A 85 -6.42 -17.20 3.87
CA ASN A 85 -7.88 -17.23 3.84
C ASN A 85 -8.48 -15.82 4.00
N ASP A 86 -7.96 -15.01 4.93
CA ASP A 86 -8.39 -13.63 5.13
C ASP A 86 -8.14 -12.79 3.88
N TYR A 87 -6.99 -12.97 3.21
CA TYR A 87 -6.69 -12.33 1.94
C TYR A 87 -7.72 -12.70 0.86
N ASN A 88 -8.01 -14.00 0.70
CA ASN A 88 -8.96 -14.47 -0.31
C ASN A 88 -10.37 -13.94 -0.04
N GLU A 89 -10.84 -13.99 1.21
CA GLU A 89 -12.13 -13.43 1.60
C GLU A 89 -12.21 -11.93 1.36
N TYR A 90 -11.13 -11.19 1.61
CA TYR A 90 -11.08 -9.76 1.33
C TYR A 90 -11.16 -9.45 -0.17
N MET A 91 -10.50 -10.25 -1.01
CA MET A 91 -10.60 -10.14 -2.47
C MET A 91 -12.03 -10.38 -2.97
N GLU A 92 -12.76 -11.32 -2.35
CA GLU A 92 -14.18 -11.55 -2.65
C GLU A 92 -15.06 -10.36 -2.26
N LEU A 93 -14.82 -9.75 -1.09
CA LEU A 93 -15.52 -8.54 -0.66
C LEU A 93 -15.28 -7.36 -1.62
N LEU A 94 -14.04 -7.14 -2.05
CA LEU A 94 -13.73 -6.11 -3.04
C LEU A 94 -14.45 -6.36 -4.37
N ASN A 95 -14.55 -7.60 -4.81
CA ASN A 95 -15.31 -7.94 -6.01
C ASN A 95 -16.81 -7.63 -5.85
N GLN A 96 -17.40 -7.85 -4.67
CA GLN A 96 -18.80 -7.50 -4.37
C GLN A 96 -19.03 -5.97 -4.39
N GLU A 97 -18.01 -5.18 -4.03
CA GLU A 97 -18.02 -3.72 -4.12
C GLU A 97 -17.69 -3.20 -5.56
N GLY A 98 -17.61 -4.10 -6.52
CA GLY A 98 -17.46 -3.75 -7.95
C GLY A 98 -16.02 -3.67 -8.45
N PHE A 99 -15.02 -4.00 -7.62
CA PHE A 99 -13.64 -4.04 -8.08
C PHE A 99 -13.38 -5.28 -8.93
N SER A 100 -12.74 -5.07 -10.06
CA SER A 100 -12.31 -6.12 -10.98
C SER A 100 -10.79 -6.26 -10.98
N VAL A 101 -10.30 -7.49 -11.00
CA VAL A 101 -8.86 -7.76 -11.10
C VAL A 101 -8.38 -7.42 -12.52
N ILE A 102 -7.41 -6.51 -12.60
CA ILE A 102 -6.74 -6.10 -13.84
C ILE A 102 -5.47 -6.95 -14.07
N GLU A 103 -4.71 -7.16 -13.00
CA GLU A 103 -3.48 -7.94 -13.04
C GLU A 103 -3.29 -8.69 -11.72
N ASN A 104 -2.75 -9.91 -11.81
CA ASN A 104 -2.37 -10.72 -10.66
C ASN A 104 -1.00 -11.34 -10.93
N VAL A 105 -0.08 -11.17 -10.01
CA VAL A 105 1.29 -11.71 -10.05
C VAL A 105 1.56 -12.50 -8.79
N SER A 106 2.21 -13.64 -8.93
CA SER A 106 2.60 -14.51 -7.82
C SER A 106 4.07 -14.89 -8.00
N GLU A 107 4.88 -14.61 -7.00
CA GLU A 107 6.32 -14.86 -7.03
C GLU A 107 6.78 -15.62 -5.78
N GLU A 108 7.58 -16.67 -5.98
CA GLU A 108 8.31 -17.32 -4.88
C GLU A 108 9.45 -16.40 -4.43
N ILE A 109 9.55 -16.18 -3.12
CA ILE A 109 10.64 -15.37 -2.56
C ILE A 109 11.84 -16.25 -2.31
N GLU A 110 12.94 -15.96 -2.99
CA GLU A 110 14.18 -16.74 -2.88
C GLU A 110 14.69 -16.78 -1.42
N GLY A 111 14.89 -17.99 -0.89
CA GLY A 111 15.32 -18.21 0.49
C GLY A 111 14.20 -18.26 1.52
N GLU A 112 12.96 -18.00 1.13
CA GLU A 112 11.78 -18.07 1.97
C GLU A 112 10.87 -19.23 1.52
N ASN A 113 10.01 -19.70 2.42
CA ASN A 113 9.08 -20.79 2.13
C ASN A 113 7.65 -20.27 1.95
N TYR A 114 7.50 -19.14 1.26
CA TYR A 114 6.21 -18.57 0.93
C TYR A 114 6.24 -17.82 -0.41
N VAL A 115 5.05 -17.53 -0.89
CA VAL A 115 4.79 -16.81 -2.13
C VAL A 115 4.30 -15.40 -1.80
N SER A 116 4.80 -14.40 -2.52
CA SER A 116 4.24 -13.05 -2.54
C SER A 116 3.19 -12.96 -3.63
N ILE A 117 2.04 -12.36 -3.33
CA ILE A 117 0.96 -12.14 -4.27
C ILE A 117 0.75 -10.64 -4.43
N GLY A 118 0.83 -10.16 -5.67
CA GLY A 118 0.51 -8.79 -6.05
C GLY A 118 -0.73 -8.76 -6.93
N THR A 119 -1.73 -7.94 -6.58
CA THR A 119 -2.97 -7.82 -7.34
C THR A 119 -3.31 -6.36 -7.57
N LEU A 120 -3.56 -6.01 -8.84
CA LEU A 120 -4.08 -4.72 -9.25
C LEU A 120 -5.56 -4.84 -9.55
N LEU A 121 -6.38 -3.97 -8.93
CA LEU A 121 -7.82 -3.93 -9.14
C LEU A 121 -8.27 -2.51 -9.49
N SER A 122 -9.42 -2.40 -10.16
CA SER A 122 -10.11 -1.13 -10.41
C SER A 122 -11.62 -1.31 -10.40
N ASN A 123 -12.35 -0.22 -10.07
CA ASN A 123 -13.80 -0.10 -10.18
C ASN A 123 -14.23 1.16 -10.97
N ASP A 124 -13.41 1.64 -11.91
CA ASP A 124 -13.58 2.86 -12.70
C ASP A 124 -13.49 4.19 -11.91
N GLU A 125 -13.48 4.15 -10.58
CA GLU A 125 -13.29 5.32 -9.72
C GLU A 125 -11.94 5.27 -9.01
N LYS A 126 -11.53 4.08 -8.60
CA LYS A 126 -10.32 3.84 -7.79
C LYS A 126 -9.48 2.71 -8.34
N TRP A 127 -8.18 2.85 -8.15
CA TRP A 127 -7.18 1.81 -8.33
C TRP A 127 -6.70 1.31 -6.97
N LEU A 128 -6.65 0.00 -6.83
CA LEU A 128 -6.06 -0.67 -5.67
C LEU A 128 -4.89 -1.52 -6.12
N SER A 129 -3.71 -1.28 -5.54
CA SER A 129 -2.59 -2.22 -5.63
C SER A 129 -2.45 -2.93 -4.29
N ILE A 130 -2.68 -4.23 -4.28
CA ILE A 130 -2.67 -5.05 -3.07
C ILE A 130 -1.48 -5.99 -3.14
N SER A 131 -0.67 -6.00 -2.09
CA SER A 131 0.44 -6.94 -1.92
C SER A 131 0.22 -7.77 -0.66
N TYR A 132 0.21 -9.08 -0.81
CA TYR A 132 0.08 -10.04 0.27
C TYR A 132 1.34 -10.90 0.39
N ILE A 133 1.83 -11.03 1.61
CA ILE A 133 2.73 -12.08 2.06
C ILE A 133 2.16 -12.65 3.36
N PRO A 134 2.52 -13.87 3.80
CA PRO A 134 2.02 -14.42 5.05
C PRO A 134 2.13 -13.44 6.22
N ASN A 135 1.02 -13.21 6.90
CA ASN A 135 0.86 -12.30 8.03
C ASN A 135 0.90 -10.79 7.69
N SER A 136 1.01 -10.38 6.42
CA SER A 136 1.03 -8.96 6.05
C SER A 136 0.27 -8.69 4.75
N LEU A 137 -0.52 -7.60 4.76
CA LEU A 137 -1.23 -7.08 3.61
C LEU A 137 -0.95 -5.60 3.47
N THR A 138 -0.51 -5.17 2.29
CA THR A 138 -0.34 -3.75 1.98
C THR A 138 -1.34 -3.36 0.89
N ILE A 139 -2.06 -2.27 1.10
CA ILE A 139 -3.04 -1.73 0.16
C ILE A 139 -2.61 -0.31 -0.19
N TYR A 140 -2.34 -0.06 -1.46
CA TYR A 140 -2.18 1.26 -2.04
C TYR A 140 -3.46 1.63 -2.78
N ILE A 141 -3.99 2.83 -2.51
CA ILE A 141 -5.26 3.30 -3.04
C ILE A 141 -5.03 4.64 -3.72
N SER A 142 -5.49 4.79 -4.96
CA SER A 142 -5.52 6.06 -5.69
C SER A 142 -6.82 6.20 -6.47
N PHE A 143 -7.18 7.44 -6.86
CA PHE A 143 -8.29 7.66 -7.76
C PHE A 143 -7.87 7.39 -9.22
N ASP A 144 -8.85 6.98 -10.04
CA ASP A 144 -8.68 6.92 -11.49
C ASP A 144 -8.91 8.34 -12.04
N ASN A 145 -7.83 9.01 -12.43
CA ASN A 145 -7.85 10.37 -12.96
C ASN A 145 -7.98 10.41 -14.49
N ASN A 146 -8.61 9.39 -15.13
CA ASN A 146 -8.85 9.37 -16.57
C ASN A 146 -10.09 10.15 -16.99
#